data_f20a1be40b2b10ba9b1f624674dee3ed
#
_entry.id   f20a1be40b2b10ba9b1f624674dee3ed
#
_cell.length_a   1.000
_cell.length_b   1.000
_cell.length_c   1.000
_cell.angle_alpha   90.00
_cell.angle_beta   90.00
_cell.angle_gamma   90.00
#
_symmetry.space_group_name_H-M   'P 1'
#
loop_
_entity.id
_entity.type
_entity.pdbx_description
1 polymer ?
#
loop_
_entity_poly.entity_id
_entity_poly.type
_entity_poly.pdbx_seq_one_letter_code
_entity_poly.pdbx_strand_id
1 'polypeptide(L)'
;MSYFFQWLSDALNTNAHTYEVAPVFLIVERALIEYTIGKLGWKHGGDGITAPGGSLANMYGLMLARHNLYPDIKTKGITGSQVKPLVIFTSEDSHYSVLKGANWMGIGTENVVKVETDGAGRMIPDRLKEAILAAIDNGKVPLAGIFFSLLFYLVVKNFGCGLKPWS
;
A
#
# COMPACT_ATOMS: atom_id res chain seq x y z
N MET A 1 -20.28 28.43 -9.02
CA MET A 1 -20.16 27.25 -9.91
C MET A 1 -20.00 25.92 -9.15
N SER A 2 -19.35 25.87 -7.99
CA SER A 2 -19.14 24.61 -7.25
C SER A 2 -20.41 23.88 -6.81
N TYR A 3 -21.41 24.61 -6.33
CA TYR A 3 -22.70 24.02 -5.88
C TYR A 3 -23.50 23.34 -6.99
N PHE A 4 -23.47 23.88 -8.21
CA PHE A 4 -24.15 23.25 -9.34
C PHE A 4 -23.58 21.87 -9.68
N PHE A 5 -22.26 21.74 -9.69
CA PHE A 5 -21.61 20.45 -9.94
C PHE A 5 -21.89 19.44 -8.83
N GLN A 6 -21.94 19.91 -7.58
CA GLN A 6 -22.26 19.05 -6.45
C GLN A 6 -23.72 18.56 -6.52
N TRP A 7 -24.66 19.44 -6.79
CA TRP A 7 -26.07 19.07 -6.97
C TRP A 7 -26.29 18.11 -8.14
N LEU A 8 -25.55 18.29 -9.24
CA LEU A 8 -25.61 17.38 -10.36
C LEU A 8 -25.06 15.99 -9.99
N SER A 9 -23.96 15.94 -9.27
CA SER A 9 -23.39 14.68 -8.78
C SER A 9 -24.33 13.96 -7.82
N ASP A 10 -24.97 14.71 -6.92
CA ASP A 10 -25.94 14.18 -5.96
C ASP A 10 -27.20 13.67 -6.66
N ALA A 11 -27.68 14.38 -7.68
CA ALA A 11 -28.84 13.99 -8.47
C ALA A 11 -28.58 12.74 -9.32
N LEU A 12 -27.39 12.63 -9.92
CA LEU A 12 -26.98 11.45 -10.69
C LEU A 12 -26.71 10.24 -9.80
N ASN A 13 -26.28 10.48 -8.56
CA ASN A 13 -26.00 9.46 -7.55
C ASN A 13 -25.22 8.25 -8.08
N THR A 14 -24.23 8.49 -8.94
CA THR A 14 -23.41 7.42 -9.52
C THR A 14 -22.24 7.08 -8.60
N ASN A 15 -21.83 5.82 -8.63
CA ASN A 15 -20.62 5.36 -7.95
C ASN A 15 -19.87 4.38 -8.85
N ALA A 16 -18.55 4.27 -8.68
CA ALA A 16 -17.69 3.40 -9.48
C ALA A 16 -17.70 1.94 -9.00
N HIS A 17 -18.80 1.46 -8.44
CA HIS A 17 -18.89 0.10 -7.91
C HIS A 17 -19.12 -0.95 -9.01
N THR A 18 -20.03 -0.68 -9.93
CA THR A 18 -20.33 -1.58 -11.04
C THR A 18 -20.45 -0.84 -12.37
N TYR A 19 -20.25 -1.57 -13.47
CA TYR A 19 -20.35 -1.02 -14.82
C TYR A 19 -21.77 -0.52 -15.14
N GLU A 20 -22.79 -1.20 -14.63
CA GLU A 20 -24.20 -0.85 -14.86
C GLU A 20 -24.56 0.51 -14.26
N VAL A 21 -23.93 0.87 -13.14
CA VAL A 21 -24.20 2.11 -12.41
C VAL A 21 -23.35 3.28 -12.94
N ALA A 22 -22.10 3.02 -13.30
CA ALA A 22 -21.13 4.06 -13.68
C ALA A 22 -20.22 3.62 -14.84
N PRO A 23 -20.76 3.27 -16.03
CA PRO A 23 -19.94 2.75 -17.12
C PRO A 23 -18.82 3.71 -17.55
N VAL A 24 -19.09 4.99 -17.62
CA VAL A 24 -18.11 6.01 -18.02
C VAL A 24 -16.98 6.13 -16.99
N PHE A 25 -17.30 6.11 -15.70
CA PHE A 25 -16.28 6.21 -14.65
C PHE A 25 -15.34 5.00 -14.67
N LEU A 26 -15.86 3.80 -14.86
CA LEU A 26 -15.02 2.59 -14.90
C LEU A 26 -14.12 2.56 -16.13
N ILE A 27 -14.61 3.02 -17.28
CA ILE A 27 -13.78 3.15 -18.50
C ILE A 27 -12.67 4.18 -18.29
N VAL A 28 -12.99 5.34 -17.70
CA VAL A 28 -12.02 6.40 -17.41
C VAL A 28 -11.00 5.93 -16.38
N GLU A 29 -11.45 5.27 -15.30
CA GLU A 29 -10.55 4.69 -14.29
C GLU A 29 -9.52 3.76 -14.93
N ARG A 30 -10.00 2.81 -15.74
CA ARG A 30 -9.13 1.87 -16.46
C ARG A 30 -8.14 2.58 -17.37
N ALA A 31 -8.58 3.54 -18.15
CA ALA A 31 -7.72 4.31 -19.05
C ALA A 31 -6.64 5.10 -18.29
N LEU A 32 -6.99 5.70 -17.14
CA LEU A 32 -6.04 6.41 -16.29
C LEU A 32 -5.01 5.46 -15.64
N ILE A 33 -5.44 4.29 -15.20
CA ILE A 33 -4.54 3.28 -14.63
C ILE A 33 -3.57 2.77 -15.69
N GLU A 34 -4.06 2.39 -16.88
CA GLU A 34 -3.24 1.94 -18.01
C GLU A 34 -2.23 3.02 -18.43
N TYR A 35 -2.66 4.28 -18.52
CA TYR A 35 -1.79 5.41 -18.80
C TYR A 35 -0.69 5.57 -17.73
N THR A 36 -1.06 5.48 -16.45
CA THR A 36 -0.12 5.60 -15.33
C THR A 36 0.91 4.47 -15.35
N ILE A 37 0.48 3.22 -15.55
CA ILE A 37 1.36 2.07 -15.70
C ILE A 37 2.37 2.27 -16.83
N GLY A 38 1.90 2.77 -17.98
CA GLY A 38 2.76 3.09 -19.10
C GLY A 38 3.80 4.17 -18.80
N LYS A 39 3.42 5.21 -18.04
CA LYS A 39 4.34 6.28 -17.59
C LYS A 39 5.36 5.80 -16.56
N LEU A 40 4.98 4.87 -15.70
CA LEU A 40 5.89 4.24 -14.72
C LEU A 40 6.86 3.25 -15.38
N GLY A 41 6.63 2.86 -16.64
CA GLY A 41 7.48 1.94 -17.37
C GLY A 41 7.42 0.50 -16.85
N TRP A 42 6.31 0.07 -16.24
CA TRP A 42 6.14 -1.29 -15.76
C TRP A 42 5.99 -2.27 -16.93
N LYS A 43 7.05 -3.05 -17.18
CA LYS A 43 7.15 -3.95 -18.34
C LYS A 43 6.22 -5.17 -18.28
N HIS A 44 5.81 -5.57 -17.10
CA HIS A 44 4.97 -6.76 -16.87
C HIS A 44 3.50 -6.42 -16.62
N GLY A 45 3.10 -5.21 -17.00
CA GLY A 45 1.77 -4.70 -16.71
C GLY A 45 1.61 -4.35 -15.23
N GLY A 46 0.38 -4.08 -14.87
CA GLY A 46 -0.03 -3.75 -13.51
C GLY A 46 -1.54 -3.58 -13.48
N ASP A 47 -2.07 -3.32 -12.32
CA ASP A 47 -3.46 -3.01 -12.10
C ASP A 47 -3.58 -1.96 -11.00
N GLY A 48 -4.75 -1.38 -10.86
CA GLY A 48 -5.00 -0.36 -9.88
C GLY A 48 -6.48 -0.11 -9.66
N ILE A 49 -6.76 0.68 -8.65
CA ILE A 49 -8.11 1.13 -8.33
C ILE A 49 -8.02 2.54 -7.75
N THR A 50 -8.98 3.38 -8.07
CA THR A 50 -9.14 4.67 -7.41
C THR A 50 -9.68 4.47 -5.99
N ALA A 51 -9.09 5.17 -5.04
CA ALA A 51 -9.47 5.09 -3.64
C ALA A 51 -10.05 6.42 -3.15
N PRO A 52 -11.04 6.42 -2.25
CA PRO A 52 -11.60 7.63 -1.66
C PRO A 52 -10.64 8.26 -0.64
N GLY A 53 -9.53 8.79 -1.15
CA GLY A 53 -8.49 9.47 -0.38
C GLY A 53 -7.23 8.65 -0.15
N GLY A 54 -6.10 9.37 0.05
CA GLY A 54 -4.77 8.79 0.16
C GLY A 54 -4.59 7.83 1.34
N SER A 55 -5.30 8.05 2.45
CA SER A 55 -5.24 7.15 3.61
C SER A 55 -5.75 5.75 3.27
N LEU A 56 -6.86 5.65 2.56
CA LEU A 56 -7.39 4.35 2.12
C LEU A 56 -6.52 3.74 1.02
N ALA A 57 -5.98 4.54 0.10
CA ALA A 57 -5.02 4.06 -0.89
C ALA A 57 -3.81 3.41 -0.22
N ASN A 58 -3.23 4.06 0.79
CA ASN A 58 -2.12 3.49 1.58
C ASN A 58 -2.52 2.19 2.29
N MET A 59 -3.73 2.14 2.85
CA MET A 59 -4.22 0.92 3.51
C MET A 59 -4.42 -0.23 2.53
N TYR A 60 -4.97 0.02 1.34
CA TYR A 60 -5.14 -1.00 0.31
C TYR A 60 -3.83 -1.65 -0.07
N GLY A 61 -2.80 -0.88 -0.27
CA GLY A 61 -1.58 -1.48 -0.63
C GLY A 61 -0.87 -2.20 0.52
N LEU A 62 -0.92 -1.72 1.77
CA LEU A 62 -0.46 -2.51 2.91
C LEU A 62 -1.23 -3.83 3.02
N MET A 63 -2.56 -3.79 2.77
CA MET A 63 -3.40 -4.98 2.74
C MET A 63 -2.99 -5.93 1.62
N LEU A 64 -2.73 -5.42 0.42
CA LEU A 64 -2.26 -6.22 -0.71
C LEU A 64 -0.89 -6.83 -0.43
N ALA A 65 0.06 -6.06 0.13
CA ALA A 65 1.37 -6.58 0.54
C ALA A 65 1.22 -7.74 1.53
N ARG A 66 0.38 -7.58 2.56
CA ARG A 66 0.09 -8.62 3.54
C ARG A 66 -0.55 -9.86 2.91
N HIS A 67 -1.54 -9.65 2.04
CA HIS A 67 -2.23 -10.74 1.35
C HIS A 67 -1.29 -11.54 0.43
N ASN A 68 -0.41 -10.86 -0.27
CA ASN A 68 0.57 -11.51 -1.13
C ASN A 68 1.59 -12.33 -0.32
N LEU A 69 1.95 -11.85 0.86
CA LEU A 69 2.91 -12.55 1.72
C LEU A 69 2.25 -13.73 2.45
N TYR A 70 1.01 -13.56 2.90
CA TYR A 70 0.23 -14.56 3.64
C TYR A 70 -1.20 -14.66 3.09
N PRO A 71 -1.44 -15.34 1.96
CA PRO A 71 -2.75 -15.45 1.33
C PRO A 71 -3.83 -16.05 2.25
N ASP A 72 -3.42 -16.96 3.12
CA ASP A 72 -4.32 -17.65 4.06
C ASP A 72 -5.01 -16.71 5.06
N ILE A 73 -4.46 -15.51 5.29
CA ILE A 73 -5.09 -14.52 6.18
C ILE A 73 -6.51 -14.18 5.74
N LYS A 74 -6.78 -14.23 4.43
CA LYS A 74 -8.12 -13.96 3.88
C LYS A 74 -9.19 -14.87 4.47
N THR A 75 -8.85 -16.11 4.74
CA THR A 75 -9.82 -17.15 5.18
C THR A 75 -9.64 -17.54 6.64
N LYS A 76 -8.40 -17.56 7.13
CA LYS A 76 -8.08 -18.05 8.48
C LYS A 76 -7.84 -16.92 9.50
N GLY A 77 -7.77 -15.66 9.04
CA GLY A 77 -7.37 -14.54 9.88
C GLY A 77 -5.88 -14.58 10.28
N ILE A 78 -5.43 -13.57 11.02
CA ILE A 78 -4.03 -13.47 11.44
C ILE A 78 -3.64 -14.62 12.39
N THR A 79 -4.47 -14.89 13.37
CA THR A 79 -4.22 -15.92 14.38
C THR A 79 -4.25 -17.33 13.80
N GLY A 80 -5.12 -17.59 12.83
CA GLY A 80 -5.26 -18.90 12.18
C GLY A 80 -4.19 -19.18 11.12
N SER A 81 -3.46 -18.17 10.67
CA SER A 81 -2.47 -18.28 9.59
C SER A 81 -1.02 -18.41 10.08
N GLN A 82 -0.79 -18.50 11.39
CA GLN A 82 0.54 -18.59 12.00
C GLN A 82 1.53 -17.53 11.46
N VAL A 83 1.04 -16.30 11.31
CA VAL A 83 1.81 -15.18 10.76
C VAL A 83 2.90 -14.78 11.76
N LYS A 84 4.14 -14.74 11.29
CA LYS A 84 5.23 -14.13 12.07
C LYS A 84 4.97 -12.63 12.22
N PRO A 85 5.50 -11.98 13.28
CA PRO A 85 5.34 -10.54 13.45
C PRO A 85 5.79 -9.76 12.21
N LEU A 86 4.87 -8.98 11.64
CA LEU A 86 5.10 -8.18 10.44
C LEU A 86 5.64 -6.81 10.83
N VAL A 87 6.56 -6.26 10.05
CA VAL A 87 7.12 -4.92 10.26
C VAL A 87 6.94 -4.07 9.01
N ILE A 88 6.51 -2.83 9.23
CA ILE A 88 6.40 -1.80 8.21
C ILE A 88 7.50 -0.76 8.44
N PHE A 89 8.18 -0.35 7.38
CA PHE A 89 9.20 0.70 7.42
C PHE A 89 8.66 1.96 6.75
N THR A 90 8.87 3.11 7.37
CA THR A 90 8.42 4.38 6.83
C THR A 90 9.35 5.49 7.27
N SER A 91 9.38 6.62 6.55
CA SER A 91 10.20 7.76 7.00
C SER A 91 9.61 8.40 8.26
N GLU A 92 10.44 9.09 9.02
CA GLU A 92 10.01 9.84 10.21
C GLU A 92 8.88 10.81 9.91
N ASP A 93 8.97 11.48 8.75
CA ASP A 93 8.02 12.49 8.28
C ASP A 93 6.81 11.92 7.56
N SER A 94 6.62 10.60 7.58
CA SER A 94 5.53 9.95 6.87
C SER A 94 4.17 10.28 7.46
N HIS A 95 3.17 10.31 6.59
CA HIS A 95 1.79 10.57 6.97
C HIS A 95 1.27 9.50 7.95
N TYR A 96 0.51 9.93 8.94
CA TYR A 96 -0.05 9.08 10.01
C TYR A 96 -0.93 7.91 9.51
N SER A 97 -1.36 7.91 8.24
CA SER A 97 -2.15 6.81 7.65
C SER A 97 -1.43 5.46 7.71
N VAL A 98 -0.10 5.46 7.74
CA VAL A 98 0.70 4.23 7.89
C VAL A 98 0.47 3.59 9.26
N LEU A 99 0.54 4.41 10.31
CA LEU A 99 0.24 3.96 11.68
C LEU A 99 -1.20 3.47 11.83
N LYS A 100 -2.17 4.20 11.24
CA LYS A 100 -3.57 3.77 11.21
C LYS A 100 -3.75 2.45 10.46
N GLY A 101 -3.10 2.30 9.31
CA GLY A 101 -3.12 1.06 8.53
C GLY A 101 -2.56 -0.13 9.32
N ALA A 102 -1.43 0.05 10.01
CA ALA A 102 -0.85 -0.97 10.86
C ALA A 102 -1.80 -1.39 12.01
N ASN A 103 -2.46 -0.43 12.62
CA ASN A 103 -3.46 -0.68 13.66
C ASN A 103 -4.66 -1.48 13.11
N TRP A 104 -5.28 -1.01 12.03
CA TRP A 104 -6.46 -1.65 11.43
C TRP A 104 -6.18 -3.06 10.92
N MET A 105 -4.97 -3.32 10.46
CA MET A 105 -4.56 -4.64 9.98
C MET A 105 -4.09 -5.59 11.08
N GLY A 106 -4.14 -5.18 12.35
CA GLY A 106 -3.71 -6.01 13.47
C GLY A 106 -2.20 -6.26 13.52
N ILE A 107 -1.40 -5.42 12.85
CA ILE A 107 0.07 -5.46 12.90
C ILE A 107 0.57 -4.79 14.17
N GLY A 108 -0.13 -3.74 14.62
CA GLY A 108 0.25 -2.91 15.75
C GLY A 108 1.22 -1.79 15.37
N THR A 109 1.05 -0.64 16.03
CA THR A 109 1.85 0.57 15.74
C THR A 109 3.31 0.44 16.16
N GLU A 110 3.61 -0.41 17.14
CA GLU A 110 4.99 -0.71 17.57
C GLU A 110 5.81 -1.46 16.50
N ASN A 111 5.14 -2.05 15.54
CA ASN A 111 5.77 -2.71 14.40
C ASN A 111 5.88 -1.80 13.17
N VAL A 112 5.67 -0.50 13.35
CA VAL A 112 5.99 0.52 12.33
C VAL A 112 7.31 1.17 12.71
N VAL A 113 8.35 0.83 11.99
CA VAL A 113 9.71 1.37 12.20
C VAL A 113 9.85 2.67 11.41
N LYS A 114 10.08 3.75 12.13
CA LYS A 114 10.41 5.04 11.54
C LYS A 114 11.89 5.10 11.24
N VAL A 115 12.21 5.35 9.96
CA VAL A 115 13.58 5.44 9.46
C VAL A 115 13.97 6.91 9.34
N GLU A 116 15.16 7.23 9.81
CA GLU A 116 15.74 8.58 9.77
C GLU A 116 15.74 9.17 8.37
N THR A 117 15.54 10.48 8.29
CA THR A 117 15.60 11.26 7.06
C THR A 117 16.83 12.18 7.04
N ASP A 118 17.28 12.54 5.85
CA ASP A 118 18.32 13.55 5.67
C ASP A 118 17.74 14.96 5.82
N GLY A 119 18.61 15.99 5.79
CA GLY A 119 18.19 17.38 5.88
C GLY A 119 17.25 17.88 4.78
N ALA A 120 17.00 17.07 3.75
CA ALA A 120 16.02 17.31 2.68
C ALA A 120 14.74 16.47 2.85
N GLY A 121 14.56 15.77 3.98
CA GLY A 121 13.42 14.93 4.28
C GLY A 121 13.41 13.60 3.51
N ARG A 122 14.54 13.16 2.94
CA ARG A 122 14.63 11.88 2.22
C ARG A 122 15.08 10.79 3.17
N MET A 123 14.41 9.65 3.14
CA MET A 123 14.78 8.46 3.92
C MET A 123 16.23 8.05 3.59
N ILE A 124 17.05 7.81 4.61
CA ILE A 124 18.44 7.40 4.46
C ILE A 124 18.49 5.90 4.16
N PRO A 125 19.00 5.48 2.96
CA PRO A 125 18.97 4.07 2.55
C PRO A 125 19.73 3.13 3.48
N ASP A 126 20.86 3.55 4.02
CA ASP A 126 21.67 2.73 4.93
C ASP A 126 20.91 2.47 6.24
N ARG A 127 20.23 3.48 6.79
CA ARG A 127 19.39 3.32 7.98
C ARG A 127 18.21 2.38 7.74
N LEU A 128 17.59 2.45 6.56
CA LEU A 128 16.56 1.50 6.18
C LEU A 128 17.10 0.08 6.13
N LYS A 129 18.28 -0.11 5.52
CA LYS A 129 18.94 -1.42 5.43
C LYS A 129 19.23 -2.00 6.81
N GLU A 130 19.83 -1.19 7.70
CA GLU A 130 20.10 -1.57 9.09
C GLU A 130 18.81 -1.98 9.81
N ALA A 131 17.74 -1.20 9.69
CA ALA A 131 16.45 -1.48 10.31
C ALA A 131 15.81 -2.77 9.80
N ILE A 132 15.92 -3.05 8.49
CA ILE A 132 15.42 -4.30 7.88
C ILE A 132 16.19 -5.50 8.44
N LEU A 133 17.53 -5.44 8.47
CA LEU A 133 18.35 -6.52 8.98
C LEU A 133 18.07 -6.80 10.47
N ALA A 134 17.99 -5.75 11.28
CA ALA A 134 17.63 -5.88 12.69
C ALA A 134 16.24 -6.50 12.90
N ALA A 135 15.25 -6.19 12.05
CA ALA A 135 13.94 -6.81 12.12
C ALA A 135 14.00 -8.32 11.80
N ILE A 136 14.77 -8.69 10.79
CA ILE A 136 14.97 -10.10 10.40
C ILE A 136 15.68 -10.89 11.52
N ASP A 137 16.73 -10.33 12.10
CA ASP A 137 17.50 -10.96 13.19
C ASP A 137 16.61 -11.17 14.43
N ASN A 138 15.64 -10.30 14.66
CA ASN A 138 14.62 -10.44 15.70
C ASN A 138 13.46 -11.38 15.33
N GLY A 139 13.57 -12.14 14.24
CA GLY A 139 12.55 -13.09 13.80
C GLY A 139 11.27 -12.47 13.23
N LYS A 140 11.27 -11.16 12.97
CA LYS A 140 10.17 -10.43 12.35
C LYS A 140 10.27 -10.50 10.83
N VAL A 141 9.16 -10.25 10.15
CA VAL A 141 9.09 -10.28 8.68
C VAL A 141 8.84 -8.88 8.13
N PRO A 142 9.76 -8.34 7.31
CA PRO A 142 9.53 -7.10 6.57
C PRO A 142 8.33 -7.23 5.65
N LEU A 143 7.30 -6.41 5.86
CA LEU A 143 6.08 -6.42 5.06
C LEU A 143 6.16 -5.42 3.91
N ALA A 144 6.48 -4.18 4.21
CA ALA A 144 6.49 -3.08 3.26
C ALA A 144 7.42 -1.95 3.70
N GLY A 145 8.00 -1.24 2.71
CA GLY A 145 8.63 0.06 2.90
C GLY A 145 7.80 1.14 2.20
N ILE A 146 7.45 2.21 2.90
CA ILE A 146 6.68 3.33 2.36
C ILE A 146 7.58 4.56 2.33
N PHE A 147 7.95 5.00 1.13
CA PHE A 147 8.93 6.05 0.90
C PHE A 147 8.31 7.44 0.72
N PHE A 148 7.03 7.53 0.32
CA PHE A 148 6.27 8.78 0.15
C PHE A 148 4.79 8.53 0.39
N SER A 149 4.04 9.57 0.73
CA SER A 149 2.58 9.49 0.85
C SER A 149 1.86 9.32 -0.49
N LEU A 150 2.60 9.17 -1.58
CA LEU A 150 2.11 8.84 -2.92
C LEU A 150 2.64 7.46 -3.31
N LEU A 151 1.81 6.45 -3.09
CA LEU A 151 1.72 5.18 -3.84
C LEU A 151 3.00 4.59 -4.46
N PHE A 152 4.00 4.22 -3.65
CA PHE A 152 4.97 3.24 -4.10
C PHE A 152 5.12 2.15 -3.05
N TYR A 153 4.50 0.99 -3.33
CA TYR A 153 4.74 -0.24 -2.59
C TYR A 153 6.04 -0.87 -3.07
N LEU A 154 7.09 -0.77 -2.29
CA LEU A 154 8.18 -1.71 -2.40
C LEU A 154 7.81 -2.93 -1.53
N VAL A 155 7.10 -3.89 -2.12
CA VAL A 155 7.14 -5.25 -1.60
C VAL A 155 8.59 -5.67 -1.72
N VAL A 156 9.30 -5.84 -0.60
CA VAL A 156 10.68 -6.33 -0.58
C VAL A 156 10.65 -7.78 -1.04
N LYS A 157 10.68 -7.99 -2.35
CA LYS A 157 11.04 -9.24 -2.98
C LYS A 157 12.56 -9.29 -3.06
N ASN A 158 13.13 -10.30 -2.42
CA ASN A 158 14.56 -10.66 -2.48
C ASN A 158 15.53 -9.88 -1.59
N PHE A 159 15.44 -10.10 -0.29
CA PHE A 159 16.65 -10.18 0.51
C PHE A 159 16.84 -11.64 0.93
N GLY A 160 17.44 -12.45 0.07
CA GLY A 160 18.01 -13.76 0.43
C GLY A 160 17.11 -14.82 1.11
N CYS A 161 15.85 -14.58 1.29
CA CYS A 161 14.91 -15.46 1.94
C CYS A 161 13.90 -15.97 0.91
N GLY A 162 14.26 -16.99 0.15
CA GLY A 162 13.46 -17.93 -0.65
C GLY A 162 12.08 -17.57 -1.21
N LEU A 163 11.74 -16.30 -1.35
CA LEU A 163 10.47 -15.84 -1.92
C LEU A 163 10.52 -15.93 -3.45
N LYS A 164 9.67 -16.77 -4.02
CA LYS A 164 9.57 -16.96 -5.48
C LYS A 164 9.26 -15.65 -6.19
N PRO A 165 9.82 -15.43 -7.41
CA PRO A 165 9.44 -14.29 -8.24
C PRO A 165 7.95 -14.34 -8.61
N TRP A 166 7.31 -13.19 -8.75
CA TRP A 166 5.97 -13.08 -9.31
C TRP A 166 5.98 -13.64 -10.73
N SER A 167 5.31 -14.77 -10.93
CA SER A 167 4.95 -15.28 -12.25
C SER A 167 3.62 -14.69 -12.67
#